data_534799126698c6c14b000e7d4053dfc7
#
_entry.id   534799126698c6c14b000e7d4053dfc7
#
_cell.length_a   1.000
_cell.length_b   1.000
_cell.length_c   1.000
_cell.angle_alpha   90.00
_cell.angle_beta   90.00
_cell.angle_gamma   90.00
#
_symmetry.space_group_name_H-M   'P 1'
#
loop_
_entity.id
_entity.type
_entity.pdbx_description
1 polymer ?
#
loop_
_entity_poly.entity_id
_entity_poly.type
_entity_poly.pdbx_seq_one_letter_code
_entity_poly.pdbx_strand_id
1 'polypeptide(L)'
;MSGDDWSDYRPARPEDFVGRKKILSDILDFLESVNNGNSRTRLFSIKAPSGMGKSSVVLKLASQVTTSRKYSKKFFVYAVDVRTAMSARYAEMAIRSCFSEADSQGFTDVTTRDINSTTVSQYLNDSSIQKTLEYLKQQGKTIVIVFDQFEELFSQKGLYPLFDNVRVLCNEIDALQGPLVLGFAWKTDLTIPADHPAYYMWSNLADRRKEFELSQFKATEIKSAIKLFGRHLQEPVNPILNNYLTKQCQGYPWLLKKLCIHVFKLIHDGNSQDYVIGQRLNIVDLFERDISELTPDQHACVIEIAKSSPADYFSITETYGSDMVQTLINGRIVIRRASKLTLYWDIFRDYVLNKTVPELMLDYIPQQQFRTDMRAFACLIDKGDLASSELGKELSVSTATIDNIMIDAVMFGVAQRNSNTIHIIPDSKEALISTLQAIFKKHTVYVEIKKLGLEYFNYSHFAKIFHTIYTDNNINGKTKATYCSKLYNWFVCLGLFEEVQGQTHLISAPSAKSAAFNLDTRNRRGRYQSGGQNLFWGQTSPEKMICAYTLIDSGRTNYNELKSDGYRNAIEALVAAVQ
;
A
#
# COMPACT_ATOMS: atom_id res chain seq x y z
N MET A 1 23.93 -2.73 20.43
CA MET A 1 23.46 -2.70 19.02
C MET A 1 22.64 -1.45 18.87
N SER A 2 23.08 -0.54 18.04
CA SER A 2 22.55 0.82 17.93
C SER A 2 21.11 0.82 17.42
N GLY A 3 20.26 1.64 18.05
CA GLY A 3 18.85 1.86 17.70
C GLY A 3 18.61 2.51 16.33
N ASP A 4 19.51 2.29 15.38
CA ASP A 4 19.54 2.97 14.07
C ASP A 4 18.54 2.44 13.04
N ASP A 5 17.91 1.27 13.25
CA ASP A 5 17.14 0.61 12.21
C ASP A 5 15.80 1.27 11.88
N TRP A 6 15.24 2.01 12.84
CA TRP A 6 14.00 2.77 12.67
C TRP A 6 14.21 4.27 12.47
N SER A 7 15.43 4.68 12.26
CA SER A 7 15.80 6.06 11.96
C SER A 7 16.10 6.29 10.48
N ASP A 8 16.04 5.27 9.62
CA ASP A 8 16.32 5.42 8.20
C ASP A 8 15.26 4.73 7.30
N TYR A 9 15.30 5.10 6.03
CA TYR A 9 14.35 4.68 5.00
C TYR A 9 14.90 3.59 4.06
N ARG A 10 16.04 2.99 4.40
CA ARG A 10 16.61 1.89 3.62
C ARG A 10 15.66 0.69 3.58
N PRO A 11 15.77 -0.18 2.56
CA PRO A 11 15.05 -1.43 2.53
C PRO A 11 15.23 -2.22 3.84
N ALA A 12 14.19 -2.94 4.27
CA ALA A 12 14.27 -3.76 5.47
C ALA A 12 15.42 -4.78 5.34
N ARG A 13 16.19 -4.94 6.40
CA ARG A 13 17.20 -6.02 6.47
C ARG A 13 16.53 -7.39 6.39
N PRO A 14 17.21 -8.41 5.92
CA PRO A 14 16.65 -9.76 5.84
C PRO A 14 16.09 -10.30 7.17
N GLU A 15 16.71 -9.97 8.30
CA GLU A 15 16.28 -10.33 9.66
C GLU A 15 15.01 -9.59 10.10
N ASP A 16 14.81 -8.36 9.63
CA ASP A 16 13.67 -7.50 9.94
C ASP A 16 12.56 -7.58 8.89
N PHE A 17 12.71 -8.47 7.93
CA PHE A 17 11.75 -8.66 6.85
C PHE A 17 10.47 -9.31 7.36
N VAL A 18 9.33 -8.69 7.08
CA VAL A 18 8.01 -9.13 7.52
C VAL A 18 7.12 -9.50 6.34
N GLY A 19 6.37 -10.58 6.50
CA GLY A 19 5.35 -10.99 5.54
C GLY A 19 5.92 -11.56 4.24
N ARG A 20 5.16 -11.42 3.16
CA ARG A 20 5.53 -11.78 1.78
C ARG A 20 5.96 -13.25 1.57
N LYS A 21 5.60 -14.16 2.48
CA LYS A 21 6.03 -15.59 2.44
C LYS A 21 5.61 -16.27 1.13
N LYS A 22 4.39 -15.97 0.67
CA LYS A 22 3.88 -16.54 -0.58
C LYS A 22 4.71 -16.09 -1.78
N ILE A 23 4.97 -14.80 -1.93
CA ILE A 23 5.76 -14.26 -3.05
C ILE A 23 7.18 -14.86 -3.07
N LEU A 24 7.84 -14.93 -1.91
CA LEU A 24 9.16 -15.56 -1.82
C LEU A 24 9.11 -17.04 -2.22
N SER A 25 8.08 -17.78 -1.78
CA SER A 25 7.88 -19.18 -2.19
C SER A 25 7.65 -19.26 -3.70
N ASP A 26 6.76 -18.45 -4.26
CA ASP A 26 6.43 -18.47 -5.69
C ASP A 26 7.67 -18.16 -6.56
N ILE A 27 8.54 -17.22 -6.11
CA ILE A 27 9.82 -16.92 -6.80
C ILE A 27 10.77 -18.13 -6.71
N LEU A 28 10.92 -18.74 -5.54
CA LEU A 28 11.78 -19.90 -5.35
C LEU A 28 11.29 -21.12 -6.15
N ASP A 29 9.98 -21.34 -6.22
CA ASP A 29 9.38 -22.40 -7.04
C ASP A 29 9.64 -22.16 -8.54
N PHE A 30 9.57 -20.90 -8.98
CA PHE A 30 9.97 -20.53 -10.33
C PHE A 30 11.46 -20.84 -10.59
N LEU A 31 12.35 -20.46 -9.68
CA LEU A 31 13.78 -20.74 -9.81
C LEU A 31 14.07 -22.25 -9.82
N GLU A 32 13.38 -23.04 -8.99
CA GLU A 32 13.48 -24.51 -9.05
C GLU A 32 12.96 -25.06 -10.40
N SER A 33 11.88 -24.51 -10.92
CA SER A 33 11.37 -24.86 -12.25
C SER A 33 12.39 -24.58 -13.36
N VAL A 34 13.09 -23.44 -13.27
CA VAL A 34 14.19 -23.10 -14.20
C VAL A 34 15.33 -24.11 -14.07
N ASN A 35 15.80 -24.36 -12.85
CA ASN A 35 16.93 -25.26 -12.59
C ASN A 35 16.67 -26.70 -13.04
N ASN A 36 15.40 -27.14 -12.96
CA ASN A 36 14.96 -28.45 -13.40
C ASN A 36 14.61 -28.51 -14.92
N GLY A 37 14.79 -27.42 -15.67
CA GLY A 37 14.48 -27.36 -17.09
C GLY A 37 12.97 -27.32 -17.44
N ASN A 38 12.10 -27.09 -16.45
CA ASN A 38 10.65 -27.09 -16.63
C ASN A 38 10.09 -25.70 -17.00
N SER A 39 10.83 -24.62 -16.77
CA SER A 39 10.41 -23.28 -17.14
C SER A 39 10.80 -22.96 -18.58
N ARG A 40 9.87 -22.29 -19.29
CA ARG A 40 10.09 -21.80 -20.64
C ARG A 40 10.77 -20.41 -20.70
N THR A 41 10.86 -19.72 -19.57
CA THR A 41 11.52 -18.41 -19.50
C THR A 41 12.66 -18.39 -18.49
N ARG A 42 13.60 -17.47 -18.72
CA ARG A 42 14.72 -17.13 -17.84
C ARG A 42 14.59 -15.74 -17.26
N LEU A 43 13.41 -15.13 -17.43
CA LEU A 43 13.15 -13.76 -17.02
C LEU A 43 12.01 -13.71 -15.99
N PHE A 44 12.14 -12.84 -15.00
CA PHE A 44 11.03 -12.52 -14.10
C PHE A 44 11.00 -11.06 -13.70
N SER A 45 9.87 -10.62 -13.20
CA SER A 45 9.72 -9.28 -12.62
C SER A 45 8.98 -9.31 -11.29
N ILE A 46 9.43 -8.46 -10.37
CA ILE A 46 8.72 -8.13 -9.13
C ILE A 46 8.08 -6.77 -9.34
N LYS A 47 6.75 -6.75 -9.51
CA LYS A 47 5.97 -5.55 -9.86
C LYS A 47 5.25 -5.01 -8.65
N ALA A 48 5.31 -3.72 -8.43
CA ALA A 48 4.51 -3.00 -7.45
C ALA A 48 4.65 -1.49 -7.63
N PRO A 49 3.71 -0.70 -7.10
CA PRO A 49 3.90 0.71 -6.87
C PRO A 49 5.12 1.00 -5.99
N SER A 50 5.48 2.28 -5.89
CA SER A 50 6.57 2.71 -5.03
C SER A 50 6.32 2.36 -3.55
N GLY A 51 7.39 2.12 -2.81
CA GLY A 51 7.33 1.85 -1.37
C GLY A 51 6.70 0.51 -0.94
N MET A 52 6.29 -0.34 -1.86
CA MET A 52 5.67 -1.65 -1.55
C MET A 52 6.67 -2.73 -1.11
N GLY A 53 7.96 -2.42 -1.06
CA GLY A 53 8.99 -3.30 -0.54
C GLY A 53 9.66 -4.20 -1.57
N LYS A 54 9.69 -3.85 -2.86
CA LYS A 54 10.39 -4.61 -3.93
C LYS A 54 11.84 -4.91 -3.55
N SER A 55 12.60 -3.87 -3.21
CA SER A 55 14.02 -4.00 -2.81
C SER A 55 14.21 -4.89 -1.58
N SER A 56 13.28 -4.80 -0.60
CA SER A 56 13.33 -5.67 0.58
C SER A 56 13.08 -7.14 0.24
N VAL A 57 12.19 -7.43 -0.74
CA VAL A 57 11.97 -8.80 -1.25
C VAL A 57 13.23 -9.31 -1.95
N VAL A 58 13.90 -8.49 -2.75
CA VAL A 58 15.16 -8.85 -3.44
C VAL A 58 16.25 -9.21 -2.43
N LEU A 59 16.45 -8.36 -1.41
CA LEU A 59 17.45 -8.62 -0.35
C LEU A 59 17.09 -9.88 0.46
N LYS A 60 15.82 -10.08 0.77
CA LYS A 60 15.37 -11.28 1.49
C LYS A 60 15.54 -12.54 0.67
N LEU A 61 15.26 -12.50 -0.63
CA LEU A 61 15.47 -13.62 -1.55
C LEU A 61 16.95 -14.02 -1.57
N ALA A 62 17.87 -13.06 -1.74
CA ALA A 62 19.31 -13.30 -1.74
C ALA A 62 19.76 -13.94 -0.42
N SER A 63 19.36 -13.36 0.71
CA SER A 63 19.69 -13.89 2.04
C SER A 63 19.09 -15.30 2.27
N GLN A 64 17.85 -15.52 1.87
CA GLN A 64 17.20 -16.82 2.05
C GLN A 64 17.86 -17.91 1.23
N VAL A 65 18.30 -17.60 0.01
CA VAL A 65 19.06 -18.52 -0.83
C VAL A 65 20.40 -18.85 -0.18
N THR A 66 21.15 -17.85 0.24
CA THR A 66 22.49 -18.03 0.83
C THR A 66 22.44 -18.83 2.15
N THR A 67 21.45 -18.57 3.00
CA THR A 67 21.34 -19.22 4.33
C THR A 67 20.67 -20.58 4.30
N SER A 68 19.94 -20.93 3.24
CA SER A 68 19.21 -22.17 3.13
C SER A 68 20.09 -23.33 2.65
N ARG A 69 20.18 -24.41 3.43
CA ARG A 69 20.87 -25.67 3.00
C ARG A 69 20.32 -26.26 1.69
N LYS A 70 19.03 -26.02 1.40
CA LYS A 70 18.35 -26.50 0.18
C LYS A 70 18.76 -25.67 -1.04
N TYR A 71 18.87 -24.36 -0.89
CA TYR A 71 19.00 -23.43 -2.02
C TYR A 71 20.43 -22.96 -2.26
N SER A 72 21.28 -22.84 -1.23
CA SER A 72 22.63 -22.32 -1.36
C SER A 72 23.55 -23.13 -2.29
N LYS A 73 23.25 -24.42 -2.46
CA LYS A 73 23.97 -25.29 -3.39
C LYS A 73 23.48 -25.18 -4.83
N LYS A 74 22.26 -24.68 -5.04
CA LYS A 74 21.59 -24.63 -6.35
C LYS A 74 21.55 -23.25 -6.96
N PHE A 75 21.45 -22.21 -6.13
CA PHE A 75 21.22 -20.84 -6.58
C PHE A 75 22.25 -19.88 -5.99
N PHE A 76 22.65 -18.94 -6.81
CA PHE A 76 23.39 -17.74 -6.40
C PHE A 76 22.57 -16.52 -6.83
N VAL A 77 22.12 -15.69 -5.88
CA VAL A 77 21.29 -14.51 -6.14
C VAL A 77 22.13 -13.25 -5.93
N TYR A 78 22.27 -12.48 -6.96
CA TYR A 78 23.03 -11.23 -6.98
C TYR A 78 22.08 -10.05 -7.27
N ALA A 79 21.97 -9.14 -6.30
CA ALA A 79 21.14 -7.94 -6.43
C ALA A 79 21.99 -6.76 -6.89
N VAL A 80 21.49 -6.02 -7.89
CA VAL A 80 22.16 -4.88 -8.50
C VAL A 80 21.29 -3.65 -8.38
N ASP A 81 21.80 -2.61 -7.73
CA ASP A 81 21.13 -1.30 -7.67
C ASP A 81 21.47 -0.51 -8.96
N VAL A 82 20.51 -0.41 -9.86
CA VAL A 82 20.72 0.17 -11.20
C VAL A 82 20.96 1.68 -11.15
N ARG A 83 20.65 2.35 -10.04
CA ARG A 83 20.96 3.79 -9.85
C ARG A 83 22.45 4.11 -9.92
N THR A 84 23.30 3.10 -9.76
CA THR A 84 24.75 3.25 -9.91
C THR A 84 25.23 3.13 -11.36
N ALA A 85 24.33 2.93 -12.33
CA ALA A 85 24.69 2.81 -13.72
C ALA A 85 25.32 4.09 -14.27
N MET A 86 26.46 3.94 -14.94
CA MET A 86 27.23 5.03 -15.55
C MET A 86 27.48 4.80 -17.05
N SER A 87 27.07 3.65 -17.58
CA SER A 87 27.29 3.33 -18.99
C SER A 87 26.18 2.46 -19.57
N ALA A 88 26.02 2.51 -20.89
CA ALA A 88 25.07 1.66 -21.60
C ALA A 88 25.38 0.15 -21.48
N ARG A 89 26.58 -0.22 -21.07
CA ARG A 89 27.01 -1.61 -20.88
C ARG A 89 26.90 -2.09 -19.42
N TYR A 90 26.14 -1.38 -18.60
CA TYR A 90 26.01 -1.67 -17.18
C TYR A 90 25.48 -3.09 -16.89
N ALA A 91 24.54 -3.60 -17.68
CA ALA A 91 24.00 -4.95 -17.49
C ALA A 91 25.05 -6.04 -17.71
N GLU A 92 25.91 -5.89 -18.72
CA GLU A 92 27.04 -6.80 -18.98
C GLU A 92 28.06 -6.74 -17.85
N MET A 93 28.36 -5.53 -17.36
CA MET A 93 29.24 -5.35 -16.20
C MET A 93 28.65 -6.00 -14.94
N ALA A 94 27.34 -5.93 -14.74
CA ALA A 94 26.66 -6.59 -13.63
C ALA A 94 26.75 -8.12 -13.73
N ILE A 95 26.62 -8.70 -14.92
CA ILE A 95 26.81 -10.15 -15.12
C ILE A 95 28.26 -10.54 -14.80
N ARG A 96 29.24 -9.78 -15.28
CA ARG A 96 30.65 -10.02 -14.98
C ARG A 96 30.93 -9.95 -13.48
N SER A 97 30.45 -8.92 -12.81
CA SER A 97 30.61 -8.75 -11.37
C SER A 97 29.95 -9.88 -10.60
N CYS A 98 28.75 -10.32 -11.04
CA CYS A 98 28.07 -11.45 -10.45
C CYS A 98 28.85 -12.76 -10.57
N PHE A 99 29.42 -13.04 -11.74
CA PHE A 99 30.23 -14.24 -11.95
C PHE A 99 31.52 -14.20 -11.12
N SER A 100 32.18 -13.04 -11.04
CA SER A 100 33.36 -12.87 -10.21
C SER A 100 33.04 -13.06 -8.72
N GLU A 101 31.90 -12.56 -8.25
CA GLU A 101 31.44 -12.74 -6.87
C GLU A 101 31.07 -14.19 -6.58
N ALA A 102 30.39 -14.85 -7.52
CA ALA A 102 30.05 -16.27 -7.42
C ALA A 102 31.30 -17.17 -7.36
N ASP A 103 32.34 -16.83 -8.09
CA ASP A 103 33.64 -17.50 -8.04
C ASP A 103 34.34 -17.26 -6.69
N SER A 104 34.39 -16.01 -6.23
CA SER A 104 35.00 -15.64 -4.95
C SER A 104 34.36 -16.34 -3.75
N GLN A 105 33.05 -16.62 -3.84
CA GLN A 105 32.28 -17.35 -2.83
C GLN A 105 32.28 -18.89 -3.02
N GLY A 106 33.04 -19.40 -4.02
CA GLY A 106 33.13 -20.84 -4.30
C GLY A 106 31.87 -21.44 -4.90
N PHE A 107 30.96 -20.63 -5.46
CA PHE A 107 29.79 -21.13 -6.14
C PHE A 107 30.10 -21.60 -7.57
N THR A 108 31.01 -20.93 -8.24
CA THR A 108 31.59 -21.33 -9.55
C THR A 108 33.08 -21.67 -9.38
N ASP A 109 33.64 -22.36 -10.37
CA ASP A 109 35.05 -22.75 -10.42
C ASP A 109 35.72 -22.24 -11.72
N VAL A 110 35.13 -21.23 -12.33
CA VAL A 110 35.59 -20.70 -13.63
C VAL A 110 35.84 -19.21 -13.51
N THR A 111 37.12 -18.84 -13.69
CA THR A 111 37.58 -17.46 -13.66
C THR A 111 37.09 -16.70 -14.90
N THR A 112 36.35 -15.62 -14.68
CA THR A 112 35.80 -14.75 -15.75
C THR A 112 36.67 -13.53 -16.04
N ARG A 113 37.98 -13.60 -15.71
CA ARG A 113 38.90 -12.45 -15.76
C ARG A 113 39.12 -11.86 -17.16
N ASP A 114 38.94 -12.67 -18.20
CA ASP A 114 39.34 -12.33 -19.58
C ASP A 114 38.15 -12.16 -20.53
N ILE A 115 37.03 -11.63 -20.06
CA ILE A 115 35.90 -11.33 -20.95
C ILE A 115 36.25 -10.12 -21.83
N ASN A 116 36.51 -10.36 -23.12
CA ASN A 116 36.93 -9.38 -24.09
C ASN A 116 35.85 -9.03 -25.13
N SER A 117 34.56 -9.26 -24.82
CA SER A 117 33.48 -8.98 -25.76
C SER A 117 33.37 -7.49 -26.08
N THR A 118 33.36 -7.15 -27.38
CA THR A 118 33.27 -5.77 -27.87
C THR A 118 31.85 -5.30 -28.11
N THR A 119 30.89 -6.21 -28.28
CA THR A 119 29.49 -5.90 -28.57
C THR A 119 28.54 -6.66 -27.66
N VAL A 120 27.35 -6.10 -27.40
CA VAL A 120 26.31 -6.74 -26.54
C VAL A 120 25.88 -8.07 -27.11
N SER A 121 25.65 -8.16 -28.43
CA SER A 121 25.22 -9.38 -29.12
C SER A 121 26.25 -10.53 -29.11
N GLN A 122 27.50 -10.24 -28.73
CA GLN A 122 28.58 -11.23 -28.63
C GLN A 122 28.93 -11.55 -27.16
N TYR A 123 28.33 -10.87 -26.23
CA TYR A 123 28.72 -10.95 -24.81
C TYR A 123 28.53 -12.38 -24.25
N LEU A 124 27.39 -12.98 -24.48
CA LEU A 124 27.11 -14.36 -24.02
C LEU A 124 27.88 -15.43 -24.82
N ASN A 125 28.40 -15.09 -26.01
CA ASN A 125 29.22 -15.98 -26.82
C ASN A 125 30.71 -15.96 -26.41
N ASP A 126 31.08 -15.11 -25.46
CA ASP A 126 32.45 -15.11 -24.91
C ASP A 126 32.77 -16.48 -24.30
N SER A 127 33.98 -16.99 -24.61
CA SER A 127 34.39 -18.34 -24.22
C SER A 127 34.40 -18.56 -22.69
N SER A 128 34.74 -17.53 -21.91
CA SER A 128 34.73 -17.61 -20.45
C SER A 128 33.31 -17.69 -19.90
N ILE A 129 32.37 -16.92 -20.48
CA ILE A 129 30.96 -16.96 -20.11
C ILE A 129 30.36 -18.31 -20.47
N GLN A 130 30.61 -18.81 -21.67
CA GLN A 130 30.13 -20.12 -22.10
C GLN A 130 30.64 -21.26 -21.23
N LYS A 131 31.92 -21.27 -20.87
CA LYS A 131 32.49 -22.23 -19.90
C LYS A 131 31.81 -22.16 -18.55
N THR A 132 31.54 -20.95 -18.04
CA THR A 132 30.85 -20.76 -16.77
C THR A 132 29.42 -21.29 -16.83
N LEU A 133 28.68 -20.98 -17.91
CA LEU A 133 27.30 -21.47 -18.09
C LEU A 133 27.28 -23.01 -18.23
N GLU A 134 28.23 -23.58 -18.94
CA GLU A 134 28.35 -25.04 -19.09
C GLU A 134 28.66 -25.72 -17.75
N TYR A 135 29.61 -25.20 -16.98
CA TYR A 135 29.91 -25.65 -15.62
C TYR A 135 28.67 -25.62 -14.73
N LEU A 136 27.96 -24.48 -14.68
CA LEU A 136 26.74 -24.32 -13.88
C LEU A 136 25.68 -25.36 -14.30
N LYS A 137 25.50 -25.57 -15.58
CA LYS A 137 24.56 -26.56 -16.12
C LYS A 137 24.91 -28.00 -15.67
N GLN A 138 26.19 -28.38 -15.78
CA GLN A 138 26.68 -29.68 -15.35
C GLN A 138 26.52 -29.91 -13.85
N GLN A 139 26.68 -28.84 -13.05
CA GLN A 139 26.54 -28.91 -11.58
C GLN A 139 25.09 -28.74 -11.10
N GLY A 140 24.10 -28.53 -11.98
CA GLY A 140 22.72 -28.25 -11.62
C GLY A 140 22.56 -26.98 -10.80
N LYS A 141 23.37 -25.97 -11.11
CA LYS A 141 23.41 -24.66 -10.43
C LYS A 141 22.85 -23.58 -11.34
N THR A 142 22.23 -22.56 -10.77
CA THR A 142 21.68 -21.40 -11.51
C THR A 142 22.09 -20.10 -10.83
N ILE A 143 22.56 -19.15 -11.63
CA ILE A 143 22.81 -17.77 -11.22
C ILE A 143 21.59 -16.92 -11.52
N VAL A 144 21.22 -16.08 -10.57
CA VAL A 144 20.08 -15.16 -10.63
C VAL A 144 20.58 -13.74 -10.40
N ILE A 145 20.41 -12.86 -11.36
CA ILE A 145 20.75 -11.45 -11.24
C ILE A 145 19.46 -10.65 -11.19
N VAL A 146 19.28 -9.83 -10.16
CA VAL A 146 18.09 -8.99 -10.00
C VAL A 146 18.47 -7.54 -10.09
N PHE A 147 17.97 -6.86 -11.12
CA PHE A 147 18.11 -5.42 -11.32
C PHE A 147 17.02 -4.69 -10.51
N ASP A 148 17.43 -3.99 -9.48
CA ASP A 148 16.54 -3.21 -8.61
C ASP A 148 16.59 -1.72 -8.99
N GLN A 149 15.46 -1.01 -8.91
CA GLN A 149 15.30 0.41 -9.20
C GLN A 149 15.57 0.77 -10.69
N PHE A 150 15.21 -0.11 -11.61
CA PHE A 150 15.50 0.08 -13.04
C PHE A 150 14.79 1.31 -13.63
N GLU A 151 13.64 1.67 -13.11
CA GLU A 151 12.85 2.83 -13.48
C GLU A 151 13.52 4.19 -13.18
N GLU A 152 14.46 4.22 -12.23
CA GLU A 152 15.19 5.45 -11.88
C GLU A 152 16.09 5.97 -13.04
N LEU A 153 16.34 5.14 -14.05
CA LEU A 153 17.11 5.54 -15.23
C LEU A 153 16.27 6.20 -16.33
N PHE A 154 14.95 6.24 -16.22
CA PHE A 154 14.09 6.77 -17.29
C PHE A 154 14.36 8.24 -17.62
N SER A 155 14.78 9.03 -16.65
CA SER A 155 15.16 10.44 -16.85
C SER A 155 16.57 10.64 -17.42
N GLN A 156 17.40 9.58 -17.43
CA GLN A 156 18.83 9.65 -17.79
C GLN A 156 19.03 9.45 -19.30
N LYS A 157 18.85 10.50 -20.12
CA LYS A 157 18.97 10.43 -21.59
C LYS A 157 20.28 9.79 -22.06
N GLY A 158 21.39 10.03 -21.38
CA GLY A 158 22.70 9.43 -21.70
C GLY A 158 22.76 7.91 -21.52
N LEU A 159 21.80 7.33 -20.80
CA LEU A 159 21.70 5.89 -20.55
C LEU A 159 20.60 5.22 -21.40
N TYR A 160 19.95 5.92 -22.31
CA TYR A 160 18.92 5.32 -23.18
C TYR A 160 19.38 4.07 -23.94
N PRO A 161 20.61 3.99 -24.47
CA PRO A 161 21.09 2.75 -25.11
C PRO A 161 21.17 1.55 -24.16
N LEU A 162 21.20 1.76 -22.83
CA LEU A 162 21.16 0.66 -21.86
C LEU A 162 19.87 -0.17 -21.97
N PHE A 163 18.73 0.47 -22.24
CA PHE A 163 17.45 -0.25 -22.37
C PHE A 163 17.46 -1.20 -23.57
N ASP A 164 18.01 -0.78 -24.71
CA ASP A 164 18.16 -1.66 -25.87
C ASP A 164 19.16 -2.78 -25.61
N ASN A 165 20.29 -2.49 -24.98
CA ASN A 165 21.27 -3.49 -24.60
C ASN A 165 20.68 -4.55 -23.67
N VAL A 166 19.90 -4.13 -22.65
CA VAL A 166 19.22 -5.04 -21.75
C VAL A 166 18.19 -5.88 -22.49
N ARG A 167 17.43 -5.30 -23.41
CA ARG A 167 16.46 -6.04 -24.23
C ARG A 167 17.13 -7.14 -25.07
N VAL A 168 18.23 -6.81 -25.76
CA VAL A 168 19.00 -7.79 -26.54
C VAL A 168 19.51 -8.91 -25.64
N LEU A 169 20.13 -8.55 -24.52
CA LEU A 169 20.69 -9.50 -23.56
C LEU A 169 19.62 -10.42 -22.97
N CYS A 170 18.45 -9.88 -22.60
CA CYS A 170 17.32 -10.69 -22.13
C CYS A 170 16.84 -11.70 -23.16
N ASN A 171 16.72 -11.27 -24.43
CA ASN A 171 16.32 -12.17 -25.51
C ASN A 171 17.32 -13.30 -25.72
N GLU A 172 18.62 -13.01 -25.66
CA GLU A 172 19.68 -14.01 -25.79
C GLU A 172 19.67 -15.00 -24.62
N ILE A 173 19.57 -14.51 -23.38
CA ILE A 173 19.51 -15.36 -22.16
C ILE A 173 18.27 -16.26 -22.20
N ASP A 174 17.13 -15.72 -22.61
CA ASP A 174 15.90 -16.50 -22.72
C ASP A 174 16.00 -17.56 -23.85
N ALA A 175 16.59 -17.19 -24.97
CA ALA A 175 16.81 -18.12 -26.09
C ALA A 175 17.79 -19.27 -25.76
N LEU A 176 18.85 -18.97 -25.01
CA LEU A 176 19.84 -19.97 -24.59
C LEU A 176 19.28 -21.03 -23.64
N GLN A 177 18.19 -20.74 -22.93
CA GLN A 177 17.60 -21.63 -21.92
C GLN A 177 18.64 -22.20 -20.93
N GLY A 178 19.68 -21.41 -20.66
CA GLY A 178 20.80 -21.73 -19.79
C GLY A 178 20.52 -21.53 -18.30
N PRO A 179 21.55 -21.74 -17.43
CA PRO A 179 21.46 -21.58 -15.99
C PRO A 179 21.67 -20.13 -15.51
N LEU A 180 21.24 -19.16 -16.28
CA LEU A 180 21.29 -17.74 -15.96
C LEU A 180 19.87 -17.16 -16.02
N VAL A 181 19.47 -16.49 -14.95
CA VAL A 181 18.14 -15.87 -14.82
C VAL A 181 18.31 -14.37 -14.56
N LEU A 182 17.53 -13.54 -15.25
CA LEU A 182 17.44 -12.12 -14.96
C LEU A 182 16.09 -11.77 -14.32
N GLY A 183 16.15 -11.01 -13.25
CA GLY A 183 15.00 -10.44 -12.57
C GLY A 183 15.00 -8.92 -12.60
N PHE A 184 13.82 -8.31 -12.57
CA PHE A 184 13.64 -6.86 -12.54
C PHE A 184 12.68 -6.48 -11.43
N ALA A 185 13.09 -5.60 -10.51
CA ALA A 185 12.15 -4.93 -9.63
C ALA A 185 11.60 -3.72 -10.37
N TRP A 186 10.30 -3.76 -10.70
CA TRP A 186 9.65 -2.81 -11.62
C TRP A 186 8.54 -2.03 -10.95
N LYS A 187 8.52 -0.71 -11.14
CA LYS A 187 7.50 0.21 -10.61
C LYS A 187 6.29 0.25 -11.55
N THR A 188 5.07 0.07 -11.00
CA THR A 188 3.83 0.00 -11.79
C THR A 188 3.05 1.30 -11.89
N ASP A 189 3.35 2.28 -11.05
CA ASP A 189 2.72 3.60 -11.00
C ASP A 189 3.40 4.65 -11.90
N LEU A 190 4.28 4.19 -12.81
CA LEU A 190 4.89 5.02 -13.86
C LEU A 190 4.22 4.78 -15.20
N THR A 191 3.85 5.88 -15.85
CA THR A 191 3.48 5.86 -17.26
C THR A 191 4.73 6.11 -18.10
N ILE A 192 5.13 5.11 -18.88
CA ILE A 192 6.27 5.23 -19.78
C ILE A 192 5.73 5.69 -21.14
N PRO A 193 6.20 6.83 -21.69
CA PRO A 193 5.83 7.26 -23.04
C PRO A 193 6.17 6.19 -24.09
N ALA A 194 5.34 6.04 -25.11
CA ALA A 194 5.51 5.00 -26.12
C ALA A 194 6.78 5.18 -26.98
N ASP A 195 7.33 6.39 -27.07
CA ASP A 195 8.58 6.71 -27.75
C ASP A 195 9.83 6.51 -26.88
N HIS A 196 9.66 6.17 -25.60
CA HIS A 196 10.78 5.95 -24.70
C HIS A 196 11.39 4.55 -24.90
N PRO A 197 12.73 4.38 -24.95
CA PRO A 197 13.37 3.07 -25.15
C PRO A 197 12.98 2.01 -24.11
N ALA A 198 12.73 2.41 -22.87
CA ALA A 198 12.26 1.52 -21.82
C ALA A 198 10.88 0.93 -22.13
N TYR A 199 9.99 1.63 -22.84
CA TYR A 199 8.70 1.12 -23.27
C TYR A 199 8.89 -0.09 -24.20
N TYR A 200 9.73 0.05 -25.21
CA TYR A 200 10.04 -1.04 -26.15
C TYR A 200 10.70 -2.22 -25.45
N MET A 201 11.69 -1.97 -24.58
CA MET A 201 12.32 -3.03 -23.79
C MET A 201 11.26 -3.80 -22.99
N TRP A 202 10.45 -3.10 -22.23
CA TRP A 202 9.48 -3.72 -21.31
C TRP A 202 8.36 -4.44 -22.04
N SER A 203 7.84 -3.86 -23.13
CA SER A 203 6.77 -4.44 -23.95
C SER A 203 7.24 -5.69 -24.70
N ASN A 204 8.45 -5.69 -25.26
CA ASN A 204 9.02 -6.84 -25.97
C ASN A 204 9.29 -8.04 -25.06
N LEU A 205 9.43 -7.81 -23.77
CA LEU A 205 9.65 -8.89 -22.78
C LEU A 205 8.35 -9.34 -22.09
N ALA A 206 7.19 -8.83 -22.50
CA ALA A 206 5.93 -9.07 -21.78
C ALA A 206 5.50 -10.54 -21.74
N ASP A 207 5.66 -11.25 -22.86
CA ASP A 207 5.33 -12.67 -23.04
C ASP A 207 6.42 -13.63 -22.57
N ARG A 208 7.62 -13.10 -22.25
CA ARG A 208 8.83 -13.87 -21.91
C ARG A 208 9.25 -13.78 -20.47
N ARG A 209 8.49 -13.07 -19.60
CA ARG A 209 8.83 -12.93 -18.21
C ARG A 209 7.73 -13.46 -17.30
N LYS A 210 8.13 -14.09 -16.22
CA LYS A 210 7.24 -14.45 -15.12
C LYS A 210 7.01 -13.23 -14.24
N GLU A 211 5.76 -12.84 -14.00
CA GLU A 211 5.43 -11.68 -13.19
C GLU A 211 5.01 -12.07 -11.78
N PHE A 212 5.55 -11.38 -10.78
CA PHE A 212 5.21 -11.48 -9.37
C PHE A 212 4.79 -10.10 -8.88
N GLU A 213 3.54 -9.97 -8.44
CA GLU A 213 2.99 -8.69 -8.01
C GLU A 213 2.91 -8.61 -6.49
N LEU A 214 3.42 -7.49 -5.90
CA LEU A 214 3.29 -7.21 -4.49
C LEU A 214 2.02 -6.41 -4.24
N SER A 215 1.12 -6.98 -3.46
CA SER A 215 -0.06 -6.31 -2.94
C SER A 215 0.25 -5.55 -1.64
N GLN A 216 -0.72 -4.85 -1.09
CA GLN A 216 -0.66 -4.26 0.24
C GLN A 216 -0.41 -5.34 1.32
N PHE A 217 0.10 -4.93 2.47
CA PHE A 217 0.23 -5.81 3.63
C PHE A 217 -1.14 -6.25 4.14
N LYS A 218 -1.26 -7.53 4.44
CA LYS A 218 -2.42 -8.06 5.16
C LYS A 218 -2.37 -7.65 6.62
N ALA A 219 -3.51 -7.68 7.31
CA ALA A 219 -3.59 -7.34 8.73
C ALA A 219 -2.59 -8.13 9.61
N THR A 220 -2.33 -9.40 9.28
CA THR A 220 -1.34 -10.24 9.98
C THR A 220 0.10 -9.78 9.74
N GLU A 221 0.40 -9.25 8.56
CA GLU A 221 1.72 -8.72 8.22
C GLU A 221 1.96 -7.38 8.91
N ILE A 222 0.95 -6.48 8.91
CA ILE A 222 0.98 -5.21 9.65
C ILE A 222 1.23 -5.48 11.14
N LYS A 223 0.46 -6.39 11.75
CA LYS A 223 0.61 -6.77 13.16
C LYS A 223 2.01 -7.28 13.47
N SER A 224 2.59 -8.08 12.56
CA SER A 224 3.95 -8.59 12.70
C SER A 224 5.00 -7.48 12.60
N ALA A 225 4.81 -6.51 11.71
CA ALA A 225 5.69 -5.36 11.55
C ALA A 225 5.63 -4.43 12.79
N ILE A 226 4.45 -4.16 13.33
CA ILE A 226 4.30 -3.35 14.55
C ILE A 226 4.90 -4.09 15.77
N LYS A 227 4.75 -5.42 15.85
CA LYS A 227 5.40 -6.21 16.90
C LYS A 227 6.93 -6.12 16.82
N LEU A 228 7.50 -6.14 15.61
CA LEU A 228 8.92 -5.95 15.38
C LEU A 228 9.34 -4.53 15.82
N PHE A 229 8.58 -3.52 15.43
CA PHE A 229 8.80 -2.14 15.86
C PHE A 229 8.85 -2.00 17.40
N GLY A 230 7.91 -2.62 18.12
CA GLY A 230 7.92 -2.62 19.59
C GLY A 230 9.18 -3.22 20.22
N ARG A 231 9.83 -4.19 19.56
CA ARG A 231 11.13 -4.72 20.04
C ARG A 231 12.26 -3.68 19.94
N HIS A 232 12.21 -2.82 18.93
CA HIS A 232 13.20 -1.75 18.75
C HIS A 232 12.94 -0.55 19.68
N LEU A 233 11.68 -0.34 20.08
CA LEU A 233 11.35 0.64 21.12
C LEU A 233 11.79 0.20 22.53
N GLN A 234 12.21 -1.07 22.71
CA GLN A 234 12.47 -1.69 24.01
C GLN A 234 11.25 -1.74 24.94
N GLU A 235 10.07 -1.43 24.41
CA GLU A 235 8.80 -1.50 25.09
C GLU A 235 7.69 -2.00 24.14
N PRO A 236 6.65 -2.67 24.65
CA PRO A 236 5.51 -3.06 23.82
C PRO A 236 4.76 -1.81 23.32
N VAL A 237 4.39 -1.82 22.04
CA VAL A 237 3.46 -0.81 21.52
C VAL A 237 2.11 -1.00 22.19
N ASN A 238 1.58 0.06 22.81
CA ASN A 238 0.30 -0.03 23.50
C ASN A 238 -0.85 -0.34 22.50
N PRO A 239 -1.96 -0.94 22.97
CA PRO A 239 -3.04 -1.39 22.08
C PRO A 239 -3.66 -0.26 21.24
N ILE A 240 -3.73 0.97 21.79
CA ILE A 240 -4.33 2.11 21.10
C ILE A 240 -3.40 2.57 19.97
N LEU A 241 -2.10 2.75 20.25
CA LEU A 241 -1.10 3.09 19.24
C LEU A 241 -1.00 2.00 18.17
N ASN A 242 -1.05 0.72 18.54
CA ASN A 242 -1.07 -0.40 17.59
C ASN A 242 -2.27 -0.31 16.64
N ASN A 243 -3.47 -0.10 17.18
CA ASN A 243 -4.68 0.06 16.38
C ASN A 243 -4.59 1.29 15.47
N TYR A 244 -4.04 2.39 15.98
CA TYR A 244 -3.82 3.62 15.25
C TYR A 244 -2.87 3.40 14.05
N LEU A 245 -1.67 2.86 14.28
CA LEU A 245 -0.70 2.56 13.22
C LEU A 245 -1.27 1.57 12.18
N THR A 246 -1.98 0.55 12.64
CA THR A 246 -2.62 -0.45 11.77
C THR A 246 -3.62 0.19 10.81
N LYS A 247 -4.39 1.15 11.28
CA LYS A 247 -5.41 1.82 10.49
C LYS A 247 -4.81 2.90 9.58
N GLN A 248 -3.89 3.70 10.12
CA GLN A 248 -3.27 4.81 9.37
C GLN A 248 -2.41 4.31 8.20
N CYS A 249 -1.72 3.19 8.34
CA CYS A 249 -0.87 2.67 7.26
C CYS A 249 -1.66 2.12 6.06
N GLN A 250 -2.94 1.82 6.23
CA GLN A 250 -3.83 1.31 5.16
C GLN A 250 -3.23 0.15 4.34
N GLY A 251 -2.39 -0.67 4.97
CA GLY A 251 -1.69 -1.77 4.31
C GLY A 251 -0.46 -1.37 3.49
N TYR A 252 -0.12 -0.10 3.40
CA TYR A 252 1.07 0.35 2.67
C TYR A 252 2.34 0.22 3.52
N PRO A 253 3.31 -0.65 3.14
CA PRO A 253 4.52 -0.88 3.94
C PRO A 253 5.35 0.38 4.17
N TRP A 254 5.46 1.22 3.14
CA TRP A 254 6.20 2.49 3.21
C TRP A 254 5.57 3.47 4.20
N LEU A 255 4.23 3.55 4.22
CA LEU A 255 3.51 4.44 5.15
C LEU A 255 3.64 3.94 6.58
N LEU A 256 3.51 2.61 6.79
CA LEU A 256 3.76 2.02 8.10
C LEU A 256 5.17 2.34 8.60
N LYS A 257 6.19 2.21 7.73
CA LYS A 257 7.58 2.53 8.10
C LYS A 257 7.74 4.01 8.43
N LYS A 258 7.18 4.93 7.62
CA LYS A 258 7.23 6.38 7.88
C LYS A 258 6.60 6.74 9.23
N LEU A 259 5.41 6.19 9.51
CA LEU A 259 4.73 6.35 10.79
C LEU A 259 5.58 5.84 11.96
N CYS A 260 6.12 4.62 11.84
CA CYS A 260 6.98 4.04 12.89
C CYS A 260 8.25 4.86 13.12
N ILE A 261 8.91 5.37 12.08
CA ILE A 261 10.08 6.25 12.21
C ILE A 261 9.71 7.52 12.97
N HIS A 262 8.58 8.14 12.62
CA HIS A 262 8.13 9.35 13.30
C HIS A 262 7.79 9.08 14.79
N VAL A 263 7.06 8.00 15.07
CA VAL A 263 6.77 7.55 16.43
C VAL A 263 8.05 7.28 17.22
N PHE A 264 9.03 6.62 16.59
CA PHE A 264 10.33 6.34 17.22
C PHE A 264 11.04 7.63 17.63
N LYS A 265 11.10 8.63 16.73
CA LYS A 265 11.69 9.95 17.02
C LYS A 265 11.00 10.60 18.23
N LEU A 266 9.66 10.70 18.21
CA LEU A 266 8.91 11.33 19.29
C LEU A 266 9.14 10.65 20.66
N ILE A 267 9.15 9.32 20.69
CA ILE A 267 9.40 8.57 21.93
C ILE A 267 10.85 8.76 22.40
N HIS A 268 11.81 8.77 21.47
CA HIS A 268 13.22 9.03 21.80
C HIS A 268 13.43 10.45 22.36
N ASP A 269 12.64 11.42 21.91
CA ASP A 269 12.60 12.79 22.42
C ASP A 269 11.87 12.92 23.78
N GLY A 270 11.47 11.80 24.39
CA GLY A 270 10.87 11.73 25.73
C GLY A 270 9.35 11.84 25.77
N ASN A 271 8.67 11.79 24.62
CA ASN A 271 7.22 11.82 24.59
C ASN A 271 6.62 10.43 24.87
N SER A 272 5.45 10.38 25.50
CA SER A 272 4.72 9.13 25.75
C SER A 272 4.03 8.61 24.49
N GLN A 273 3.74 7.30 24.43
CA GLN A 273 2.95 6.72 23.35
C GLN A 273 1.54 7.34 23.23
N ASP A 274 0.95 7.77 24.35
CA ASP A 274 -0.36 8.43 24.35
C ASP A 274 -0.31 9.83 23.73
N TYR A 275 0.79 10.56 23.92
CA TYR A 275 1.02 11.83 23.25
C TYR A 275 1.05 11.67 21.72
N VAL A 276 1.72 10.62 21.24
CA VAL A 276 1.86 10.32 19.81
C VAL A 276 0.50 10.09 19.14
N ILE A 277 -0.43 9.42 19.84
CA ILE A 277 -1.77 9.12 19.31
C ILE A 277 -2.56 10.41 19.02
N GLY A 278 -2.30 11.49 19.78
CA GLY A 278 -2.93 12.80 19.56
C GLY A 278 -2.42 13.59 18.37
N GLN A 279 -1.32 13.16 17.76
CA GLN A 279 -0.70 13.90 16.65
C GLN A 279 -1.34 13.56 15.30
N ARG A 280 -1.45 14.56 14.41
CA ARG A 280 -1.75 14.31 13.01
C ARG A 280 -0.57 13.59 12.36
N LEU A 281 -0.82 12.42 11.80
CA LEU A 281 0.19 11.61 11.11
C LEU A 281 -0.22 11.35 9.65
N ASN A 282 -0.80 12.33 8.96
CA ASN A 282 -1.00 12.19 7.53
C ASN A 282 0.34 12.37 6.78
N ILE A 283 0.44 11.80 5.61
CA ILE A 283 1.71 11.75 4.86
C ILE A 283 2.21 13.14 4.45
N VAL A 284 1.31 14.06 4.14
CA VAL A 284 1.66 15.44 3.76
C VAL A 284 2.31 16.16 4.95
N ASP A 285 1.68 16.08 6.14
CA ASP A 285 2.22 16.68 7.36
C ASP A 285 3.59 16.08 7.73
N LEU A 286 3.78 14.76 7.50
CA LEU A 286 5.05 14.10 7.74
C LEU A 286 6.16 14.56 6.78
N PHE A 287 5.82 14.81 5.52
CA PHE A 287 6.77 15.34 4.53
C PHE A 287 7.03 16.84 4.75
N GLU A 288 6.00 17.62 5.10
CA GLU A 288 6.21 19.04 5.43
C GLU A 288 7.10 19.23 6.66
N ARG A 289 7.03 18.34 7.65
CA ARG A 289 7.96 18.38 8.80
C ARG A 289 9.40 18.12 8.34
N ASP A 290 9.65 17.10 7.50
CA ASP A 290 10.99 16.84 6.97
C ASP A 290 11.53 18.07 6.20
N ILE A 291 10.67 18.81 5.49
CA ILE A 291 11.06 20.02 4.74
C ILE A 291 11.26 21.21 5.68
N SER A 292 10.39 21.38 6.68
CA SER A 292 10.45 22.53 7.60
C SER A 292 11.68 22.51 8.52
N GLU A 293 12.32 21.35 8.70
CA GLU A 293 13.58 21.20 9.43
C GLU A 293 14.80 21.66 8.59
N LEU A 294 14.64 21.94 7.29
CA LEU A 294 15.72 22.34 6.39
C LEU A 294 15.88 23.86 6.34
N THR A 295 17.13 24.31 6.26
CA THR A 295 17.42 25.71 5.91
C THR A 295 17.04 25.99 4.45
N PRO A 296 16.84 27.26 4.04
CA PRO A 296 16.54 27.60 2.65
C PRO A 296 17.56 27.03 1.64
N ASP A 297 18.85 27.05 1.97
CA ASP A 297 19.90 26.54 1.09
C ASP A 297 19.88 25.01 1.02
N GLN A 298 19.62 24.33 2.15
CA GLN A 298 19.41 22.88 2.18
C GLN A 298 18.21 22.45 1.37
N HIS A 299 17.10 23.22 1.45
CA HIS A 299 15.90 22.97 0.65
C HIS A 299 16.18 23.14 -0.84
N ALA A 300 16.92 24.18 -1.25
CA ALA A 300 17.35 24.38 -2.64
C ALA A 300 18.20 23.19 -3.16
N CYS A 301 19.16 22.72 -2.34
CA CYS A 301 19.97 21.55 -2.65
C CYS A 301 19.11 20.27 -2.80
N VAL A 302 18.14 20.05 -1.92
CA VAL A 302 17.20 18.92 -1.98
C VAL A 302 16.36 18.95 -3.26
N ILE A 303 15.87 20.13 -3.67
CA ILE A 303 15.13 20.31 -4.93
C ILE A 303 16.02 19.97 -6.13
N GLU A 304 17.29 20.42 -6.13
CA GLU A 304 18.20 20.14 -7.24
C GLU A 304 18.51 18.63 -7.36
N ILE A 305 18.78 17.97 -6.21
CA ILE A 305 18.94 16.51 -6.17
C ILE A 305 17.67 15.81 -6.67
N ALA A 306 16.49 16.30 -6.29
CA ALA A 306 15.22 15.72 -6.73
C ALA A 306 15.03 15.80 -8.25
N LYS A 307 15.36 16.96 -8.86
CA LYS A 307 15.23 17.21 -10.31
C LYS A 307 16.17 16.34 -11.14
N SER A 308 17.40 16.16 -10.66
CA SER A 308 18.44 15.44 -11.39
C SER A 308 18.66 13.99 -10.93
N SER A 309 17.70 13.45 -10.12
CA SER A 309 17.82 12.13 -9.50
C SER A 309 17.89 10.98 -10.53
N PRO A 310 18.86 10.06 -10.38
CA PRO A 310 20.00 10.00 -9.45
C PRO A 310 21.07 11.07 -9.76
N ALA A 311 21.18 12.08 -8.90
CA ALA A 311 22.07 13.23 -9.09
C ALA A 311 23.56 12.84 -8.96
N ASP A 312 24.43 13.51 -9.70
CA ASP A 312 25.87 13.28 -9.55
C ASP A 312 26.41 13.96 -8.27
N TYR A 313 27.12 13.20 -7.43
CA TYR A 313 27.64 13.69 -6.15
C TYR A 313 28.61 14.86 -6.35
N PHE A 314 29.50 14.76 -7.34
CA PHE A 314 30.53 15.78 -7.55
C PHE A 314 29.90 17.10 -8.03
N SER A 315 28.97 17.05 -8.97
CA SER A 315 28.26 18.24 -9.46
C SER A 315 27.47 18.94 -8.35
N ILE A 316 26.77 18.17 -7.48
CA ILE A 316 26.02 18.75 -6.37
C ILE A 316 26.96 19.35 -5.32
N THR A 317 28.09 18.67 -5.00
CA THR A 317 29.05 19.21 -4.02
C THR A 317 29.81 20.40 -4.55
N GLU A 318 30.06 20.51 -5.83
CA GLU A 318 30.63 21.70 -6.46
C GLU A 318 29.72 22.91 -6.31
N THR A 319 28.41 22.71 -6.44
CA THR A 319 27.41 23.82 -6.39
C THR A 319 27.05 24.24 -4.96
N TYR A 320 26.85 23.26 -4.07
CA TYR A 320 26.30 23.49 -2.73
C TYR A 320 27.30 23.29 -1.57
N GLY A 321 28.48 22.80 -1.87
CA GLY A 321 29.51 22.46 -0.86
C GLY A 321 29.36 21.06 -0.27
N SER A 322 30.49 20.44 0.05
CA SER A 322 30.55 19.07 0.60
C SER A 322 29.87 18.96 1.96
N ASP A 323 30.03 19.97 2.81
CA ASP A 323 29.54 19.97 4.19
C ASP A 323 28.01 19.99 4.25
N MET A 324 27.38 20.78 3.35
CA MET A 324 25.91 20.81 3.21
C MET A 324 25.38 19.46 2.74
N VAL A 325 25.97 18.89 1.70
CA VAL A 325 25.56 17.57 1.19
C VAL A 325 25.77 16.50 2.27
N GLN A 326 26.87 16.54 3.01
CA GLN A 326 27.12 15.61 4.11
C GLN A 326 26.10 15.78 5.24
N THR A 327 25.71 17.02 5.57
CA THR A 327 24.66 17.30 6.56
C THR A 327 23.31 16.68 6.14
N LEU A 328 22.92 16.82 4.87
CA LEU A 328 21.69 16.20 4.33
C LEU A 328 21.78 14.66 4.34
N ILE A 329 22.95 14.09 4.10
CA ILE A 329 23.18 12.63 4.20
C ILE A 329 23.09 12.19 5.66
N ASN A 330 23.71 12.90 6.60
CA ASN A 330 23.64 12.59 8.03
C ASN A 330 22.22 12.73 8.57
N GLY A 331 21.47 13.74 8.10
CA GLY A 331 20.04 13.94 8.38
C GLY A 331 19.13 12.93 7.68
N ARG A 332 19.70 12.06 6.82
CA ARG A 332 18.97 10.98 6.12
C ARG A 332 17.89 11.45 5.16
N ILE A 333 17.92 12.71 4.78
CA ILE A 333 17.09 13.28 3.71
C ILE A 333 17.63 12.82 2.35
N VAL A 334 18.96 12.74 2.23
CA VAL A 334 19.68 12.32 1.02
C VAL A 334 20.40 11.00 1.29
N ILE A 335 20.35 10.10 0.31
CA ILE A 335 21.06 8.82 0.32
C ILE A 335 22.14 8.87 -0.76
N ARG A 336 23.38 8.61 -0.37
CA ARG A 336 24.51 8.45 -1.30
C ARG A 336 24.75 6.99 -1.64
N ARG A 337 24.89 6.69 -2.93
CA ARG A 337 25.30 5.38 -3.46
C ARG A 337 26.38 5.58 -4.50
N ALA A 338 27.59 5.16 -4.19
CA ALA A 338 28.79 5.46 -4.98
C ALA A 338 28.88 6.97 -5.27
N SER A 339 28.86 7.37 -6.54
CA SER A 339 28.88 8.77 -6.98
C SER A 339 27.46 9.37 -7.20
N LYS A 340 26.41 8.70 -6.77
CA LYS A 340 25.04 9.15 -6.99
C LYS A 340 24.32 9.50 -5.70
N LEU A 341 23.49 10.54 -5.78
CA LEU A 341 22.62 11.03 -4.72
C LEU A 341 21.15 10.85 -5.11
N THR A 342 20.35 10.41 -4.17
CA THR A 342 18.89 10.34 -4.29
C THR A 342 18.25 10.83 -3.00
N LEU A 343 17.01 11.29 -3.04
CA LEU A 343 16.23 11.45 -1.82
C LEU A 343 15.92 10.08 -1.21
N TYR A 344 15.55 10.06 0.06
CA TYR A 344 15.35 8.80 0.80
C TYR A 344 14.23 7.92 0.21
N TRP A 345 13.23 8.53 -0.46
CA TRP A 345 12.20 7.86 -1.24
C TRP A 345 11.84 8.64 -2.49
N ASP A 346 11.44 7.95 -3.54
CA ASP A 346 10.86 8.53 -4.73
C ASP A 346 9.52 9.21 -4.46
N ILE A 347 8.68 8.68 -3.54
CA ILE A 347 7.45 9.34 -3.08
C ILE A 347 7.74 10.72 -2.46
N PHE A 348 8.81 10.83 -1.67
CA PHE A 348 9.21 12.11 -1.11
C PHE A 348 9.80 13.04 -2.19
N ARG A 349 10.55 12.50 -3.14
CA ARG A 349 11.02 13.24 -4.32
C ARG A 349 9.85 13.85 -5.10
N ASP A 350 8.83 13.06 -5.41
CA ASP A 350 7.65 13.52 -6.15
C ASP A 350 6.89 14.59 -5.35
N TYR A 351 6.85 14.47 -4.02
CA TYR A 351 6.29 15.50 -3.14
C TYR A 351 7.10 16.80 -3.14
N VAL A 352 8.43 16.73 -3.07
CA VAL A 352 9.32 17.90 -3.13
C VAL A 352 9.13 18.64 -4.44
N LEU A 353 9.03 17.93 -5.57
CA LEU A 353 8.93 18.52 -6.90
C LEU A 353 7.54 19.08 -7.22
N ASN A 354 6.48 18.35 -6.89
CA ASN A 354 5.14 18.58 -7.41
C ASN A 354 4.08 18.70 -6.32
N LYS A 355 4.46 18.58 -5.04
CA LYS A 355 3.52 18.52 -3.90
C LYS A 355 2.48 17.39 -4.04
N THR A 356 2.79 16.35 -4.83
CA THR A 356 1.93 15.20 -5.04
C THR A 356 2.33 14.06 -4.13
N VAL A 357 1.34 13.39 -3.54
CA VAL A 357 1.50 12.14 -2.81
C VAL A 357 0.65 11.07 -3.51
N PRO A 358 1.01 9.79 -3.40
CA PRO A 358 0.16 8.72 -3.92
C PRO A 358 -1.25 8.84 -3.37
N GLU A 359 -2.25 8.68 -4.23
CA GLU A 359 -3.63 8.60 -3.76
C GLU A 359 -3.80 7.33 -2.94
N LEU A 360 -3.92 7.50 -1.64
CA LEU A 360 -4.26 6.42 -0.74
C LEU A 360 -5.76 6.18 -0.84
N MET A 361 -6.17 5.00 -1.25
CA MET A 361 -7.56 4.59 -1.16
C MET A 361 -7.93 4.40 0.30
N LEU A 362 -9.05 4.95 0.72
CA LEU A 362 -9.54 4.76 2.07
C LEU A 362 -10.17 3.37 2.21
N ASP A 363 -9.55 2.49 2.99
CA ASP A 363 -10.08 1.16 3.32
C ASP A 363 -10.70 1.12 4.73
N TYR A 364 -10.82 2.27 5.36
CA TYR A 364 -11.26 2.36 6.74
C TYR A 364 -12.77 2.23 6.88
N ILE A 365 -13.21 1.27 7.69
CA ILE A 365 -14.61 1.11 8.07
C ILE A 365 -14.84 1.84 9.39
N PRO A 366 -15.75 2.84 9.45
CA PRO A 366 -16.03 3.59 10.67
C PRO A 366 -16.38 2.69 11.84
N GLN A 367 -15.89 3.02 13.05
CA GLN A 367 -16.18 2.26 14.26
C GLN A 367 -17.59 2.57 14.76
N GLN A 368 -18.03 3.81 14.60
CA GLN A 368 -19.35 4.27 15.04
C GLN A 368 -20.35 4.36 13.89
N GLN A 369 -21.62 4.44 14.25
CA GLN A 369 -22.67 4.80 13.31
C GLN A 369 -22.54 6.28 12.93
N PHE A 370 -22.83 6.63 11.69
CA PHE A 370 -22.77 8.00 11.18
C PHE A 370 -23.38 9.03 12.13
N ARG A 371 -24.57 8.75 12.65
CA ARG A 371 -25.29 9.65 13.56
C ARG A 371 -24.56 9.88 14.88
N THR A 372 -23.85 8.89 15.39
CA THR A 372 -23.10 9.00 16.65
C THR A 372 -21.93 9.94 16.49
N ASP A 373 -21.14 9.74 15.43
CA ASP A 373 -19.99 10.59 15.14
C ASP A 373 -20.42 12.01 14.80
N MET A 374 -21.44 12.18 13.96
CA MET A 374 -21.92 13.51 13.58
C MET A 374 -22.48 14.31 14.76
N ARG A 375 -23.10 13.66 15.75
CA ARG A 375 -23.51 14.35 16.99
C ARG A 375 -22.31 14.85 17.78
N ALA A 376 -21.24 14.06 17.85
CA ALA A 376 -20.01 14.45 18.53
C ALA A 376 -19.31 15.61 17.80
N PHE A 377 -19.15 15.48 16.49
CA PHE A 377 -18.52 16.51 15.67
C PHE A 377 -19.31 17.82 15.68
N ALA A 378 -20.62 17.76 15.58
CA ALA A 378 -21.48 18.94 15.71
C ALA A 378 -21.36 19.60 17.09
N CYS A 379 -21.30 18.81 18.16
CA CYS A 379 -21.09 19.32 19.52
C CYS A 379 -19.76 20.07 19.64
N LEU A 380 -18.69 19.52 19.04
CA LEU A 380 -17.38 20.17 19.04
C LEU A 380 -17.34 21.46 18.17
N ILE A 381 -18.05 21.48 17.04
CA ILE A 381 -18.20 22.69 16.23
C ILE A 381 -18.95 23.78 17.00
N ASP A 382 -20.05 23.41 17.69
CA ASP A 382 -20.90 24.35 18.39
C ASP A 382 -20.29 24.87 19.70
N LYS A 383 -19.49 24.06 20.40
CA LYS A 383 -18.96 24.38 21.74
C LYS A 383 -17.44 24.63 21.78
N GLY A 384 -16.73 24.33 20.71
CA GLY A 384 -15.27 24.40 20.68
C GLY A 384 -14.60 23.17 21.28
N ASP A 385 -13.34 23.34 21.67
CA ASP A 385 -12.50 22.27 22.22
C ASP A 385 -13.04 21.75 23.55
N LEU A 386 -13.27 20.45 23.65
CA LEU A 386 -13.77 19.79 24.85
C LEU A 386 -12.82 18.66 25.29
N ALA A 387 -12.75 18.44 26.60
CA ALA A 387 -12.11 17.22 27.12
C ALA A 387 -12.95 15.98 26.77
N SER A 388 -12.29 14.83 26.57
CA SER A 388 -12.98 13.56 26.26
C SER A 388 -14.06 13.21 27.28
N SER A 389 -13.82 13.50 28.57
CA SER A 389 -14.79 13.28 29.65
C SER A 389 -16.00 14.22 29.58
N GLU A 390 -15.80 15.46 29.13
CA GLU A 390 -16.85 16.47 28.95
C GLU A 390 -17.71 16.11 27.75
N LEU A 391 -17.08 15.77 26.62
CA LEU A 391 -17.79 15.30 25.43
C LEU A 391 -18.64 14.06 25.75
N GLY A 392 -18.10 13.11 26.54
CA GLY A 392 -18.83 11.93 26.98
C GLY A 392 -20.08 12.25 27.80
N LYS A 393 -20.01 13.24 28.71
CA LYS A 393 -21.15 13.73 29.48
C LYS A 393 -22.19 14.41 28.57
N GLU A 394 -21.77 15.29 27.69
CA GLU A 394 -22.63 16.00 26.74
C GLU A 394 -23.43 15.05 25.85
N LEU A 395 -22.78 14.02 25.36
CA LEU A 395 -23.43 13.05 24.48
C LEU A 395 -24.15 11.93 25.23
N SER A 396 -23.95 11.82 26.53
CA SER A 396 -24.42 10.71 27.38
C SER A 396 -23.95 9.35 26.85
N VAL A 397 -22.66 9.24 26.55
CA VAL A 397 -22.03 8.02 26.04
C VAL A 397 -20.82 7.59 26.89
N SER A 398 -20.45 6.31 26.80
CA SER A 398 -19.31 5.76 27.54
C SER A 398 -17.97 6.29 27.00
N THR A 399 -16.92 6.22 27.82
CA THR A 399 -15.55 6.54 27.43
C THR A 399 -15.10 5.72 26.22
N ALA A 400 -15.40 4.42 26.20
CA ALA A 400 -15.10 3.56 25.06
C ALA A 400 -15.77 4.03 23.76
N THR A 401 -16.96 4.61 23.84
CA THR A 401 -17.64 5.22 22.68
C THR A 401 -16.90 6.47 22.23
N ILE A 402 -16.46 7.33 23.15
CA ILE A 402 -15.65 8.52 22.83
C ILE A 402 -14.34 8.13 22.16
N ASP A 403 -13.65 7.10 22.68
CA ASP A 403 -12.40 6.62 22.06
C ASP A 403 -12.63 6.15 20.61
N ASN A 404 -13.73 5.45 20.35
CA ASN A 404 -14.08 5.05 18.98
C ASN A 404 -14.44 6.25 18.07
N ILE A 405 -15.19 7.23 18.59
CA ILE A 405 -15.49 8.49 17.87
C ILE A 405 -14.18 9.22 17.52
N MET A 406 -13.24 9.27 18.46
CA MET A 406 -11.93 9.89 18.24
C MET A 406 -11.11 9.15 17.18
N ILE A 407 -11.15 7.82 17.20
CA ILE A 407 -10.50 7.03 16.16
C ILE A 407 -11.10 7.38 14.78
N ASP A 408 -12.43 7.44 14.67
CA ASP A 408 -13.12 7.81 13.44
C ASP A 408 -12.74 9.24 13.01
N ALA A 409 -12.77 10.20 13.93
CA ALA A 409 -12.42 11.60 13.67
C ALA A 409 -10.99 11.80 13.17
N VAL A 410 -10.02 11.12 13.79
CA VAL A 410 -8.61 11.15 13.40
C VAL A 410 -8.41 10.44 12.06
N MET A 411 -9.06 9.30 11.83
CA MET A 411 -9.00 8.57 10.55
C MET A 411 -9.55 9.38 9.39
N PHE A 412 -10.60 10.17 9.64
CA PHE A 412 -11.14 11.12 8.66
C PHE A 412 -10.34 12.43 8.60
N GLY A 413 -9.36 12.63 9.47
CA GLY A 413 -8.60 13.88 9.52
C GLY A 413 -9.45 15.11 9.87
N VAL A 414 -10.60 14.93 10.54
CA VAL A 414 -11.52 16.01 10.90
C VAL A 414 -11.34 16.50 12.34
N ALA A 415 -10.55 15.80 13.16
CA ALA A 415 -10.20 16.26 14.50
C ALA A 415 -8.76 15.95 14.87
N GLN A 416 -8.26 16.67 15.88
CA GLN A 416 -6.97 16.46 16.55
C GLN A 416 -7.20 16.32 18.05
N ARG A 417 -6.31 15.60 18.73
CA ARG A 417 -6.29 15.50 20.17
C ARG A 417 -5.04 16.18 20.72
N ASN A 418 -5.21 17.22 21.51
CA ASN A 418 -4.13 17.91 22.23
C ASN A 418 -4.22 17.51 23.71
N SER A 419 -3.34 16.63 24.17
CA SER A 419 -3.38 16.07 25.51
C SER A 419 -4.74 15.41 25.82
N ASN A 420 -5.61 16.09 26.54
CA ASN A 420 -6.94 15.59 26.92
C ASN A 420 -8.10 16.26 26.17
N THR A 421 -7.81 17.29 25.36
CA THR A 421 -8.80 18.09 24.63
C THR A 421 -8.91 17.64 23.18
N ILE A 422 -10.12 17.66 22.66
CA ILE A 422 -10.46 17.32 21.27
C ILE A 422 -10.74 18.62 20.52
N HIS A 423 -9.98 18.86 19.48
CA HIS A 423 -10.14 19.97 18.57
C HIS A 423 -10.69 19.49 17.23
N ILE A 424 -11.84 20.02 16.81
CA ILE A 424 -12.43 19.78 15.49
C ILE A 424 -11.83 20.76 14.47
N ILE A 425 -11.51 20.27 13.27
CA ILE A 425 -10.81 21.07 12.25
C ILE A 425 -11.79 21.86 11.37
N PRO A 426 -12.86 21.24 10.82
CA PRO A 426 -13.87 21.98 10.10
C PRO A 426 -14.58 22.99 11.03
N ASP A 427 -14.67 24.22 10.55
CA ASP A 427 -15.29 25.35 11.27
C ASP A 427 -16.82 25.38 11.21
N SER A 428 -17.41 24.57 10.34
CA SER A 428 -18.84 24.48 10.13
C SER A 428 -19.30 23.06 9.80
N LYS A 429 -20.59 22.80 10.00
CA LYS A 429 -21.20 21.49 9.67
C LYS A 429 -21.16 21.21 8.17
N GLU A 430 -21.27 22.23 7.35
CA GLU A 430 -21.18 22.16 5.89
C GLU A 430 -19.76 21.80 5.45
N ALA A 431 -18.76 22.45 6.03
CA ALA A 431 -17.34 22.14 5.78
C ALA A 431 -17.00 20.71 6.21
N LEU A 432 -17.50 20.27 7.36
CA LEU A 432 -17.34 18.90 7.84
C LEU A 432 -17.91 17.87 6.85
N ILE A 433 -19.16 18.08 6.40
CA ILE A 433 -19.81 17.16 5.45
C ILE A 433 -19.07 17.14 4.13
N SER A 434 -18.68 18.30 3.61
CA SER A 434 -17.90 18.38 2.36
C SER A 434 -16.57 17.65 2.46
N THR A 435 -15.89 17.77 3.60
CA THR A 435 -14.65 17.03 3.89
C THR A 435 -14.90 15.53 3.92
N LEU A 436 -15.91 15.06 4.64
CA LEU A 436 -16.25 13.65 4.72
C LEU A 436 -16.66 13.08 3.35
N GLN A 437 -17.45 13.83 2.55
CA GLN A 437 -17.80 13.44 1.19
C GLN A 437 -16.57 13.25 0.30
N ALA A 438 -15.60 14.16 0.37
CA ALA A 438 -14.35 14.07 -0.39
C ALA A 438 -13.54 12.83 -0.01
N ILE A 439 -13.51 12.51 1.29
CA ILE A 439 -12.80 11.34 1.82
C ILE A 439 -13.48 10.04 1.40
N PHE A 440 -14.80 9.94 1.57
CA PHE A 440 -15.55 8.73 1.24
C PHE A 440 -15.64 8.46 -0.28
N LYS A 441 -15.50 9.48 -1.14
CA LYS A 441 -15.31 9.29 -2.59
C LYS A 441 -14.01 8.56 -2.94
N LYS A 442 -13.01 8.59 -2.06
CA LYS A 442 -11.75 7.85 -2.20
C LYS A 442 -11.80 6.45 -1.56
N HIS A 443 -12.90 6.09 -0.95
CA HIS A 443 -13.06 4.78 -0.31
C HIS A 443 -13.06 3.67 -1.36
N THR A 444 -12.29 2.59 -1.12
CA THR A 444 -12.10 1.50 -2.10
C THR A 444 -13.42 0.93 -2.60
N VAL A 445 -14.40 0.71 -1.72
CA VAL A 445 -15.72 0.20 -2.12
C VAL A 445 -16.43 1.18 -3.06
N TYR A 446 -16.38 2.49 -2.79
CA TYR A 446 -16.98 3.51 -3.67
C TYR A 446 -16.32 3.53 -5.04
N VAL A 447 -14.99 3.51 -5.06
CA VAL A 447 -14.18 3.51 -6.30
C VAL A 447 -14.49 2.27 -7.15
N GLU A 448 -14.59 1.08 -6.53
CA GLU A 448 -14.92 -0.16 -7.24
C GLU A 448 -16.34 -0.13 -7.82
N ILE A 449 -17.33 0.37 -7.07
CA ILE A 449 -18.71 0.57 -7.60
C ILE A 449 -18.70 1.51 -8.80
N LYS A 450 -17.96 2.63 -8.69
CA LYS A 450 -17.84 3.60 -9.79
C LYS A 450 -17.18 3.01 -11.04
N LYS A 451 -16.14 2.18 -10.88
CA LYS A 451 -15.48 1.49 -12.00
C LYS A 451 -16.41 0.53 -12.76
N LEU A 452 -17.37 -0.05 -12.09
CA LEU A 452 -18.36 -0.92 -12.74
C LEU A 452 -19.33 -0.16 -13.67
N GLY A 453 -19.33 1.17 -13.64
CA GLY A 453 -20.20 2.00 -14.47
C GLY A 453 -21.70 1.83 -14.19
N LEU A 454 -22.04 1.28 -13.03
CA LEU A 454 -23.42 1.06 -12.62
C LEU A 454 -24.02 2.37 -12.09
N GLU A 455 -24.98 2.91 -12.79
CA GLU A 455 -25.74 4.07 -12.33
C GLU A 455 -26.69 3.68 -11.19
N TYR A 456 -27.22 2.46 -11.24
CA TYR A 456 -28.09 1.85 -10.24
C TYR A 456 -27.56 0.47 -9.83
N PHE A 457 -27.60 0.19 -8.54
CA PHE A 457 -27.24 -1.10 -7.96
C PHE A 457 -28.11 -1.38 -6.72
N ASN A 458 -28.10 -2.59 -6.22
CA ASN A 458 -28.80 -2.94 -4.99
C ASN A 458 -27.82 -3.24 -3.85
N TYR A 459 -28.31 -3.30 -2.62
CA TYR A 459 -27.48 -3.60 -1.44
C TYR A 459 -26.72 -4.93 -1.59
N SER A 460 -27.25 -5.93 -2.29
CA SER A 460 -26.56 -7.20 -2.48
C SER A 460 -25.32 -7.06 -3.35
N HIS A 461 -25.34 -6.19 -4.36
CA HIS A 461 -24.15 -5.85 -5.15
C HIS A 461 -23.09 -5.15 -4.29
N PHE A 462 -23.52 -4.18 -3.48
CA PHE A 462 -22.62 -3.53 -2.53
C PHE A 462 -21.97 -4.54 -1.58
N ALA A 463 -22.77 -5.42 -0.97
CA ALA A 463 -22.29 -6.44 -0.06
C ALA A 463 -21.30 -7.42 -0.73
N LYS A 464 -21.56 -7.79 -1.99
CA LYS A 464 -20.65 -8.65 -2.77
C LYS A 464 -19.30 -7.97 -2.98
N ILE A 465 -19.29 -6.70 -3.40
CA ILE A 465 -18.05 -5.92 -3.57
C ILE A 465 -17.33 -5.77 -2.23
N PHE A 466 -18.05 -5.40 -1.16
CA PHE A 466 -17.52 -5.31 0.18
C PHE A 466 -16.83 -6.62 0.61
N HIS A 467 -17.49 -7.76 0.42
CA HIS A 467 -16.92 -9.07 0.78
C HIS A 467 -15.73 -9.48 -0.08
N THR A 468 -15.66 -9.01 -1.31
CA THR A 468 -14.50 -9.24 -2.20
C THR A 468 -13.29 -8.43 -1.74
N ILE A 469 -13.50 -7.19 -1.33
CA ILE A 469 -12.42 -6.31 -0.82
C ILE A 469 -11.94 -6.78 0.56
N TYR A 470 -12.88 -7.01 1.48
CA TYR A 470 -12.57 -7.41 2.86
C TYR A 470 -12.61 -8.92 3.04
N THR A 471 -11.61 -9.61 2.50
CA THR A 471 -11.51 -11.10 2.50
C THR A 471 -10.99 -11.69 3.82
N ASP A 472 -10.72 -10.88 4.87
CA ASP A 472 -10.14 -11.38 6.11
C ASP A 472 -11.05 -12.42 6.79
N ASN A 473 -10.58 -13.67 6.85
CA ASN A 473 -11.31 -14.82 7.40
C ASN A 473 -11.35 -14.83 8.94
N ASN A 474 -10.63 -13.90 9.61
CA ASN A 474 -10.60 -13.82 11.07
C ASN A 474 -11.82 -13.09 11.66
N ILE A 475 -12.63 -12.45 10.84
CA ILE A 475 -13.85 -11.75 11.26
C ILE A 475 -15.04 -12.68 11.03
N ASN A 476 -15.82 -12.97 12.07
CA ASN A 476 -17.00 -13.81 11.93
C ASN A 476 -18.05 -13.16 11.00
N GLY A 477 -18.89 -13.97 10.35
CA GLY A 477 -19.83 -13.51 9.33
C GLY A 477 -20.82 -12.45 9.84
N LYS A 478 -21.25 -12.52 11.13
CA LYS A 478 -22.13 -11.52 11.73
C LYS A 478 -21.47 -10.16 11.86
N THR A 479 -20.23 -10.12 12.34
CA THR A 479 -19.44 -8.88 12.46
C THR A 479 -19.18 -8.26 11.09
N LYS A 480 -18.88 -9.10 10.09
CA LYS A 480 -18.65 -8.66 8.71
C LYS A 480 -19.90 -8.04 8.08
N ALA A 481 -21.07 -8.64 8.31
CA ALA A 481 -22.36 -8.08 7.88
C ALA A 481 -22.66 -6.74 8.58
N THR A 482 -22.35 -6.62 9.88
CA THR A 482 -22.51 -5.36 10.62
C THR A 482 -21.62 -4.25 10.05
N TYR A 483 -20.37 -4.55 9.70
CA TYR A 483 -19.46 -3.58 9.09
C TYR A 483 -19.92 -3.16 7.69
N CYS A 484 -20.40 -4.12 6.89
CA CYS A 484 -20.96 -3.86 5.58
C CYS A 484 -22.15 -2.90 5.65
N SER A 485 -23.12 -3.20 6.52
CA SER A 485 -24.30 -2.35 6.73
C SER A 485 -23.94 -0.96 7.27
N LYS A 486 -22.98 -0.88 8.18
CA LYS A 486 -22.52 0.40 8.73
C LYS A 486 -21.89 1.27 7.64
N LEU A 487 -20.97 0.72 6.87
CA LEU A 487 -20.31 1.44 5.77
C LEU A 487 -21.32 1.91 4.71
N TYR A 488 -22.26 1.04 4.32
CA TYR A 488 -23.33 1.41 3.41
C TYR A 488 -24.15 2.61 3.93
N ASN A 489 -24.52 2.58 5.21
CA ASN A 489 -25.26 3.67 5.84
C ASN A 489 -24.46 4.99 5.86
N TRP A 490 -23.14 4.94 6.01
CA TRP A 490 -22.28 6.13 5.89
C TRP A 490 -22.38 6.75 4.49
N PHE A 491 -22.32 5.96 3.43
CA PHE A 491 -22.46 6.47 2.06
C PHE A 491 -23.85 7.10 1.81
N VAL A 492 -24.91 6.47 2.31
CA VAL A 492 -26.26 7.00 2.20
C VAL A 492 -26.40 8.32 2.97
N CYS A 493 -25.95 8.35 4.23
CA CYS A 493 -26.07 9.55 5.07
C CYS A 493 -25.21 10.72 4.56
N LEU A 494 -24.09 10.46 3.90
CA LEU A 494 -23.28 11.48 3.23
C LEU A 494 -23.88 11.95 1.90
N GLY A 495 -25.00 11.37 1.45
CA GLY A 495 -25.61 11.71 0.18
C GLY A 495 -24.82 11.23 -1.04
N LEU A 496 -23.87 10.33 -0.86
CA LEU A 496 -23.12 9.68 -1.95
C LEU A 496 -23.93 8.57 -2.62
N PHE A 497 -24.84 7.96 -1.86
CA PHE A 497 -25.82 7.01 -2.32
C PHE A 497 -27.22 7.53 -2.03
N GLU A 498 -28.13 7.37 -2.98
CA GLU A 498 -29.55 7.68 -2.83
C GLU A 498 -30.38 6.43 -3.10
N GLU A 499 -31.28 6.10 -2.18
CA GLU A 499 -32.19 4.96 -2.35
C GLU A 499 -33.47 5.41 -3.05
N VAL A 500 -33.68 4.90 -4.26
CA VAL A 500 -34.88 5.19 -5.08
C VAL A 500 -35.51 3.87 -5.46
N GLN A 501 -36.76 3.64 -5.05
CA GLN A 501 -37.56 2.45 -5.40
C GLN A 501 -36.82 1.11 -5.15
N GLY A 502 -36.10 1.00 -4.01
CA GLY A 502 -35.37 -0.22 -3.64
C GLY A 502 -34.05 -0.45 -4.38
N GLN A 503 -33.66 0.48 -5.23
CA GLN A 503 -32.33 0.54 -5.85
C GLN A 503 -31.52 1.68 -5.26
N THR A 504 -30.20 1.54 -5.28
CA THR A 504 -29.26 2.56 -4.84
C THR A 504 -28.68 3.27 -6.05
N HIS A 505 -28.79 4.59 -6.07
CA HIS A 505 -28.23 5.44 -7.10
C HIS A 505 -26.93 6.09 -6.62
N LEU A 506 -25.90 6.08 -7.46
CA LEU A 506 -24.61 6.72 -7.18
C LEU A 506 -24.68 8.21 -7.49
N ILE A 507 -24.50 9.07 -6.47
CA ILE A 507 -24.53 10.52 -6.62
C ILE A 507 -23.12 11.04 -6.90
N SER A 508 -22.87 11.46 -8.13
CA SER A 508 -21.55 11.95 -8.55
C SER A 508 -21.18 13.31 -7.96
N ALA A 509 -22.18 14.19 -7.77
CA ALA A 509 -22.01 15.53 -7.24
C ALA A 509 -22.97 15.82 -6.06
N PRO A 510 -22.76 15.16 -4.89
CA PRO A 510 -23.62 15.38 -3.73
C PRO A 510 -23.48 16.81 -3.24
N SER A 511 -24.61 17.44 -2.90
CA SER A 511 -24.60 18.76 -2.26
C SER A 511 -24.44 18.62 -0.74
N ALA A 512 -23.71 19.54 -0.10
CA ALA A 512 -23.61 19.58 1.35
C ALA A 512 -24.98 19.71 2.04
N LYS A 513 -25.93 20.39 1.38
CA LYS A 513 -27.31 20.55 1.87
C LYS A 513 -28.10 19.25 1.94
N SER A 514 -27.92 18.32 1.01
CA SER A 514 -28.61 17.02 1.05
C SER A 514 -28.11 16.14 2.19
N ALA A 515 -26.83 16.22 2.51
CA ALA A 515 -26.27 15.51 3.65
C ALA A 515 -26.63 16.16 5.00
N ALA A 516 -26.67 17.52 5.08
CA ALA A 516 -27.10 18.25 6.27
C ALA A 516 -28.59 18.01 6.59
N PHE A 517 -29.43 17.87 5.57
CA PHE A 517 -30.86 17.54 5.74
C PHE A 517 -31.07 16.18 6.43
N ASN A 518 -30.17 15.22 6.21
CA ASN A 518 -30.22 13.93 6.89
C ASN A 518 -29.81 13.99 8.38
N LEU A 519 -29.12 15.06 8.81
CA LEU A 519 -28.77 15.30 10.21
C LEU A 519 -29.95 15.88 11.02
N ASP A 520 -30.73 16.77 10.42
CA ASP A 520 -31.82 17.49 11.09
C ASP A 520 -33.16 16.77 11.07
N THR A 521 -33.35 15.73 10.28
CA THR A 521 -34.59 14.94 10.33
C THR A 521 -34.69 14.17 11.64
N ARG A 522 -35.07 14.88 12.69
CA ARG A 522 -35.68 14.32 13.88
C ARG A 522 -36.89 13.46 13.43
N ASN A 523 -36.87 12.19 13.83
CA ASN A 523 -38.02 11.30 13.75
C ASN A 523 -38.40 10.70 12.40
N ARG A 524 -37.44 10.14 11.63
CA ARG A 524 -37.78 8.85 11.05
C ARG A 524 -36.99 7.79 11.83
N ARG A 525 -37.67 7.20 12.80
CA ARG A 525 -37.25 5.96 13.46
C ARG A 525 -37.28 4.83 12.43
N GLY A 526 -36.37 4.87 11.48
CA GLY A 526 -35.87 3.69 10.84
C GLY A 526 -34.87 3.09 11.85
N ARG A 527 -35.29 2.22 12.70
CA ARG A 527 -34.42 1.36 13.49
C ARG A 527 -33.71 0.45 12.48
N TYR A 528 -32.59 0.88 11.95
CA TYR A 528 -31.56 -0.04 11.49
C TYR A 528 -30.91 -0.64 12.73
N GLN A 529 -31.65 -1.52 13.42
CA GLN A 529 -31.05 -2.39 14.39
C GLN A 529 -30.49 -3.61 13.66
N SER A 530 -29.26 -3.90 13.97
CA SER A 530 -28.53 -5.11 13.66
C SER A 530 -29.43 -6.35 13.73
N GLY A 531 -29.71 -6.91 12.58
CA GLY A 531 -30.53 -8.10 12.43
C GLY A 531 -31.58 -7.86 11.35
N GLY A 532 -31.37 -8.43 10.17
CA GLY A 532 -32.19 -8.24 8.98
C GLY A 532 -33.67 -8.60 9.08
N GLN A 533 -34.20 -8.69 10.28
CA GLN A 533 -35.60 -9.03 10.53
C GLN A 533 -36.52 -7.82 10.76
N ASN A 534 -35.97 -6.62 11.06
CA ASN A 534 -36.83 -5.46 11.39
C ASN A 534 -36.96 -4.40 10.28
N LEU A 535 -36.40 -4.62 9.13
CA LEU A 535 -36.45 -3.68 8.00
C LEU A 535 -37.87 -3.52 7.39
N PHE A 536 -38.76 -4.49 7.62
CA PHE A 536 -40.05 -4.60 6.92
C PHE A 536 -41.27 -4.33 7.77
N TRP A 537 -41.14 -4.23 9.09
CA TRP A 537 -42.29 -4.31 10.01
C TRP A 537 -42.85 -2.99 10.49
N GLY A 538 -42.38 -1.88 10.01
CA GLY A 538 -42.82 -0.56 10.45
C GLY A 538 -43.65 0.26 9.45
N GLN A 539 -43.80 -0.20 8.21
CA GLN A 539 -44.55 0.51 7.16
C GLN A 539 -45.13 -0.49 6.15
N THR A 540 -46.40 -0.47 6.01
CA THR A 540 -47.22 -1.24 5.08
C THR A 540 -47.16 -0.67 3.64
N SER A 541 -45.98 -0.62 2.99
CA SER A 541 -45.95 -0.34 1.56
C SER A 541 -45.91 -1.65 0.76
N PRO A 542 -46.67 -1.76 -0.34
CA PRO A 542 -46.69 -2.96 -1.20
C PRO A 542 -45.30 -3.42 -1.63
N GLU A 543 -44.40 -2.48 -1.91
CA GLU A 543 -43.02 -2.78 -2.36
C GLU A 543 -42.18 -3.47 -1.29
N LYS A 544 -42.37 -3.13 0.00
CA LYS A 544 -41.65 -3.78 1.12
C LYS A 544 -42.19 -5.19 1.37
N MET A 545 -43.48 -5.39 1.10
CA MET A 545 -44.13 -6.69 1.19
C MET A 545 -43.65 -7.62 0.05
N ILE A 546 -43.47 -7.10 -1.17
CA ILE A 546 -42.91 -7.84 -2.32
C ILE A 546 -41.46 -8.27 -2.02
N CYS A 547 -40.65 -7.43 -1.41
CA CYS A 547 -39.29 -7.80 -0.98
C CYS A 547 -39.31 -8.90 0.08
N ALA A 548 -40.21 -8.88 1.05
CA ALA A 548 -40.34 -9.93 2.05
C ALA A 548 -40.77 -11.26 1.43
N TYR A 549 -41.72 -11.23 0.48
CA TYR A 549 -42.15 -12.41 -0.27
C TYR A 549 -41.00 -13.03 -1.09
N THR A 550 -40.24 -12.21 -1.79
CA THR A 550 -39.07 -12.66 -2.57
C THR A 550 -38.01 -13.32 -1.71
N LEU A 551 -37.81 -12.84 -0.48
CA LEU A 551 -36.90 -13.46 0.50
C LEU A 551 -37.40 -14.82 0.98
N ILE A 552 -38.71 -14.98 1.14
CA ILE A 552 -39.36 -16.24 1.55
C ILE A 552 -39.37 -17.24 0.39
N ASP A 553 -39.73 -16.81 -0.80
CA ASP A 553 -39.75 -17.63 -2.02
C ASP A 553 -38.37 -18.14 -2.42
N SER A 554 -37.29 -17.44 -2.02
CA SER A 554 -35.91 -17.88 -2.22
C SER A 554 -35.51 -19.11 -1.39
N GLY A 555 -36.42 -19.72 -0.63
CA GLY A 555 -36.25 -20.98 0.09
C GLY A 555 -35.42 -20.88 1.37
N ARG A 556 -35.15 -19.67 1.84
CA ARG A 556 -34.31 -19.44 3.05
C ARG A 556 -35.09 -19.34 4.35
N THR A 557 -36.40 -19.22 4.31
CA THR A 557 -37.27 -19.28 5.47
C THR A 557 -38.56 -19.99 5.11
N ASN A 558 -38.86 -21.08 5.78
CA ASN A 558 -40.12 -21.79 5.56
C ASN A 558 -41.25 -20.98 6.21
N TYR A 559 -42.34 -20.73 5.48
CA TYR A 559 -43.52 -20.02 5.98
C TYR A 559 -44.03 -20.55 7.32
N ASN A 560 -43.95 -21.88 7.53
CA ASN A 560 -44.39 -22.56 8.76
C ASN A 560 -43.44 -22.35 9.95
N GLU A 561 -42.23 -21.80 9.74
CA GLU A 561 -41.27 -21.49 10.78
C GLU A 561 -41.39 -20.06 11.31
N LEU A 562 -42.18 -19.22 10.67
CA LEU A 562 -42.49 -17.87 11.09
C LEU A 562 -43.44 -17.91 12.29
N LYS A 563 -42.88 -17.88 13.49
CA LYS A 563 -43.60 -18.05 14.76
C LYS A 563 -44.40 -16.83 15.26
N SER A 564 -44.36 -15.68 14.56
CA SER A 564 -45.09 -14.50 15.00
C SER A 564 -46.30 -14.21 14.12
N ASP A 565 -47.45 -13.96 14.73
CA ASP A 565 -48.71 -13.64 14.02
C ASP A 565 -48.59 -12.41 13.11
N GLY A 566 -47.73 -11.47 13.46
CA GLY A 566 -47.45 -10.30 12.63
C GLY A 566 -46.83 -10.62 11.28
N TYR A 567 -45.99 -11.64 11.20
CA TYR A 567 -45.39 -12.11 9.94
C TYR A 567 -46.41 -12.81 9.07
N ARG A 568 -47.26 -13.65 9.67
CA ARG A 568 -48.32 -14.37 9.00
C ARG A 568 -49.30 -13.41 8.36
N ASN A 569 -49.79 -12.43 9.10
CA ASN A 569 -50.74 -11.44 8.64
C ASN A 569 -50.18 -10.58 7.47
N ALA A 570 -48.89 -10.23 7.52
CA ALA A 570 -48.24 -9.48 6.45
C ALA A 570 -48.09 -10.30 5.16
N ILE A 571 -47.81 -11.60 5.27
CA ILE A 571 -47.71 -12.51 4.14
C ILE A 571 -49.07 -12.81 3.55
N GLU A 572 -50.09 -13.02 4.38
CA GLU A 572 -51.48 -13.23 3.94
C GLU A 572 -52.02 -11.99 3.23
N ALA A 573 -51.73 -10.78 3.72
CA ALA A 573 -52.10 -9.53 3.07
C ALA A 573 -51.37 -9.35 1.72
N LEU A 574 -50.13 -9.79 1.62
CA LEU A 574 -49.34 -9.75 0.39
C LEU A 574 -49.91 -10.71 -0.67
N VAL A 575 -50.18 -11.95 -0.27
CA VAL A 575 -50.78 -12.97 -1.16
C VAL A 575 -52.13 -12.49 -1.66
N ALA A 576 -52.96 -11.88 -0.81
CA ALA A 576 -54.24 -11.29 -1.18
C ALA A 576 -54.12 -10.06 -2.10
N ALA A 577 -53.02 -9.32 -2.04
CA ALA A 577 -52.75 -8.15 -2.89
C ALA A 577 -52.15 -8.51 -4.26
N VAL A 578 -51.61 -9.72 -4.40
CA VAL A 578 -50.98 -10.21 -5.64
C VAL A 578 -51.94 -11.15 -6.42
N GLN A 579 -52.96 -11.70 -5.74
CA GLN A 579 -54.07 -12.38 -6.38
C GLN A 579 -55.16 -11.39 -6.87
#